data_13ff1029c32becada2e9db5caa7e8d4a
#
_entry.id   13ff1029c32becada2e9db5caa7e8d4a
#
_cell.length_a   1.000
_cell.length_b   1.000
_cell.length_c   1.000
_cell.angle_alpha   90.00
_cell.angle_beta   90.00
_cell.angle_gamma   90.00
#
_symmetry.space_group_name_H-M   'P 1'
#
loop_
_entity.id
_entity.type
_entity.pdbx_description
1 polymer ?
#
loop_
_entity_poly.entity_id
_entity_poly.type
_entity_poly.pdbx_seq_one_letter_code
_entity_poly.pdbx_strand_id
1 'polypeptide(L)'
;MRLINIGFGNMISSARLVTIVSPDSATIKRIVQDARDRGRLIDATYGRRTRAVIVMDSDHVILSAIQPETIAARLAGSPAAAEEEPDVEES
;
A
#
# COMPACT_ATOMS: atom_id res chain seq x y z
N MET A 1 19.07 1.34 3.01
CA MET A 1 17.67 0.92 2.90
C MET A 1 16.77 2.05 3.36
N ARG A 2 15.70 2.27 2.64
CA ARG A 2 14.80 3.36 2.93
C ARG A 2 13.41 2.81 3.27
N LEU A 3 12.79 3.37 4.29
CA LEU A 3 11.43 3.01 4.68
C LEU A 3 10.45 4.06 4.16
N ILE A 4 9.28 3.61 3.73
CA ILE A 4 8.24 4.48 3.21
C ILE A 4 6.99 4.29 4.06
N ASN A 5 6.42 5.40 4.53
CA ASN A 5 5.18 5.38 5.29
C ASN A 5 4.01 5.14 4.33
N ILE A 6 3.22 4.11 4.62
CA ILE A 6 2.04 3.77 3.82
C ILE A 6 0.74 3.99 4.61
N GLY A 7 0.82 4.80 5.67
CA GLY A 7 -0.35 5.19 6.44
C GLY A 7 -0.41 4.53 7.80
N PHE A 8 -0.92 5.27 8.77
CA PHE A 8 -1.15 4.79 10.13
C PHE A 8 0.10 4.23 10.81
N GLY A 9 1.26 4.80 10.48
CA GLY A 9 2.51 4.36 11.08
C GLY A 9 3.09 3.09 10.48
N ASN A 10 2.49 2.55 9.42
CA ASN A 10 3.01 1.37 8.77
C ASN A 10 4.11 1.76 7.78
N MET A 11 5.22 1.06 7.84
CA MET A 11 6.39 1.36 7.01
C MET A 11 6.76 0.12 6.21
N ILE A 12 7.18 0.34 4.96
CA ILE A 12 7.67 -0.74 4.12
C ILE A 12 9.07 -0.40 3.62
N SER A 13 9.82 -1.43 3.26
CA SER A 13 11.15 -1.27 2.69
C SER A 13 11.03 -0.97 1.20
N SER A 14 11.56 0.16 0.76
CA SER A 14 11.53 0.50 -0.67
C SER A 14 12.35 -0.47 -1.51
N ALA A 15 13.38 -1.07 -0.92
CA ALA A 15 14.24 -2.00 -1.64
C ALA A 15 13.54 -3.31 -1.97
N ARG A 16 12.47 -3.64 -1.25
CA ARG A 16 11.75 -4.90 -1.45
C ARG A 16 10.40 -4.72 -2.13
N LEU A 17 10.10 -3.50 -2.52
CA LEU A 17 8.85 -3.16 -3.19
C LEU A 17 8.92 -3.57 -4.65
N VAL A 18 7.91 -4.31 -5.12
CA VAL A 18 7.83 -4.73 -6.52
C VAL A 18 6.90 -3.81 -7.29
N THR A 19 5.67 -3.62 -6.80
CA THR A 19 4.72 -2.79 -7.52
C THR A 19 3.68 -2.20 -6.58
N ILE A 20 3.12 -1.07 -7.01
CA ILE A 20 2.02 -0.39 -6.33
C ILE A 20 0.93 -0.19 -7.36
N VAL A 21 -0.27 -0.69 -7.09
CA VAL A 21 -1.36 -0.62 -8.06
C VAL A 21 -2.66 -0.23 -7.39
N SER A 22 -3.59 0.24 -8.21
CA SER A 22 -4.95 0.54 -7.77
C SER A 22 -5.72 -0.78 -7.56
N PRO A 23 -6.64 -0.84 -6.58
CA PRO A 23 -7.40 -2.06 -6.31
C PRO A 23 -8.55 -2.33 -7.28
N ASP A 24 -8.70 -1.52 -8.33
CA ASP A 24 -9.96 -1.51 -9.09
C ASP A 24 -10.09 -2.59 -10.17
N SER A 25 -9.03 -3.31 -10.51
CA SER A 25 -9.13 -4.32 -11.56
C SER A 25 -9.46 -5.70 -10.99
N ALA A 26 -10.09 -6.53 -11.82
CA ALA A 26 -10.40 -7.91 -11.43
C ALA A 26 -9.13 -8.70 -11.18
N THR A 27 -8.08 -8.44 -11.94
CA THR A 27 -6.80 -9.13 -11.78
C THR A 27 -6.20 -8.83 -10.40
N ILE A 28 -6.25 -7.56 -9.98
CA ILE A 28 -5.71 -7.17 -8.68
C ILE A 28 -6.54 -7.77 -7.56
N LYS A 29 -7.86 -7.80 -7.70
CA LYS A 29 -8.72 -8.42 -6.70
C LYS A 29 -8.40 -9.89 -6.52
N ARG A 30 -8.06 -10.57 -7.62
CA ARG A 30 -7.67 -11.98 -7.56
C ARG A 30 -6.33 -12.14 -6.83
N ILE A 31 -5.38 -11.25 -7.08
CA ILE A 31 -4.09 -11.27 -6.40
C ILE A 31 -4.28 -11.09 -4.90
N VAL A 32 -5.15 -10.18 -4.50
CA VAL A 32 -5.45 -9.94 -3.10
C VAL A 32 -6.07 -11.19 -2.47
N GLN A 33 -7.03 -11.80 -3.16
CA GLN A 33 -7.69 -12.99 -2.64
C GLN A 33 -6.71 -14.16 -2.50
N ASP A 34 -5.85 -14.33 -3.50
CA ASP A 34 -4.83 -15.39 -3.45
C ASP A 34 -3.87 -15.18 -2.28
N ALA A 35 -3.46 -13.94 -2.05
CA ALA A 35 -2.59 -13.63 -0.92
C ALA A 35 -3.29 -13.91 0.41
N ARG A 36 -4.58 -13.59 0.49
CA ARG A 36 -5.35 -13.88 1.70
C ARG A 36 -5.39 -15.38 1.98
N ASP A 37 -5.64 -16.16 0.93
CA ASP A 37 -5.74 -17.61 1.07
C ASP A 37 -4.42 -18.24 1.49
N ARG A 38 -3.31 -17.62 1.10
CA ARG A 38 -1.96 -18.11 1.43
C ARG A 38 -1.41 -17.55 2.73
N GLY A 39 -2.17 -16.70 3.41
CA GLY A 39 -1.70 -16.08 4.64
C GLY A 39 -0.63 -15.02 4.41
N ARG A 40 -0.60 -14.41 3.23
CA ARG A 40 0.40 -13.40 2.88
C ARG A 40 -0.20 -12.01 2.70
N LEU A 41 -1.44 -11.82 3.12
CA LEU A 41 -2.09 -10.52 3.01
C LEU A 41 -1.91 -9.74 4.30
N ILE A 42 -1.46 -8.49 4.17
CA ILE A 42 -1.31 -7.58 5.30
C ILE A 42 -2.25 -6.40 5.06
N ASP A 43 -3.19 -6.19 5.97
CA ASP A 43 -4.13 -5.08 5.85
C ASP A 43 -3.62 -3.92 6.70
N ALA A 44 -3.12 -2.88 6.04
CA ALA A 44 -2.61 -1.69 6.69
C ALA A 44 -3.56 -0.51 6.53
N THR A 45 -4.83 -0.76 6.19
CA THR A 45 -5.81 0.31 5.97
C THR A 45 -6.45 0.78 7.27
N TYR A 46 -6.33 0.01 8.32
CA TYR A 46 -6.91 0.35 9.61
C TYR A 46 -8.43 0.54 9.51
N GLY A 47 -9.08 -0.30 8.70
CA GLY A 47 -10.52 -0.23 8.48
C GLY A 47 -10.95 0.82 7.47
N ARG A 48 -10.01 1.56 6.89
CA ARG A 48 -10.32 2.56 5.88
C ARG A 48 -10.40 1.90 4.50
N ARG A 49 -10.89 2.66 3.54
CA ARG A 49 -10.99 2.19 2.17
C ARG A 49 -9.61 1.91 1.59
N THR A 50 -9.47 0.77 0.93
CA THR A 50 -8.23 0.43 0.25
C THR A 50 -8.06 1.33 -0.98
N ARG A 51 -6.95 2.06 -1.02
CA ARG A 51 -6.62 2.94 -2.14
C ARG A 51 -5.49 2.42 -2.98
N ALA A 52 -4.63 1.59 -2.39
CA ALA A 52 -3.48 1.04 -3.08
C ALA A 52 -3.25 -0.40 -2.64
N VAL A 53 -2.77 -1.21 -3.58
CA VAL A 53 -2.34 -2.58 -3.32
C VAL A 53 -0.85 -2.64 -3.62
N ILE A 54 -0.07 -3.06 -2.65
CA ILE A 54 1.39 -3.07 -2.72
C ILE A 54 1.86 -4.51 -2.72
N VAL A 55 2.70 -4.86 -3.70
CA VAL A 55 3.26 -6.21 -3.80
C VAL A 55 4.74 -6.14 -3.48
N MET A 56 5.18 -6.98 -2.55
CA MET A 56 6.57 -7.04 -2.11
C MET A 56 7.27 -8.24 -2.75
N ASP A 57 8.60 -8.24 -2.74
CA ASP A 57 9.38 -9.31 -3.35
C ASP A 57 9.25 -10.65 -2.62
N SER A 58 8.68 -10.64 -1.44
CA SER A 58 8.41 -11.85 -0.65
C SER A 58 7.04 -12.46 -0.98
N ASP A 59 6.34 -11.91 -1.97
CA ASP A 59 4.97 -12.27 -2.34
C ASP A 59 3.92 -11.83 -1.32
N HIS A 60 4.31 -11.01 -0.35
CA HIS A 60 3.33 -10.39 0.52
C HIS A 60 2.59 -9.29 -0.23
N VAL A 61 1.29 -9.19 0.03
CA VAL A 61 0.43 -8.17 -0.56
C VAL A 61 -0.11 -7.31 0.57
N ILE A 62 0.08 -6.01 0.45
CA ILE A 62 -0.28 -5.08 1.52
C ILE A 62 -1.35 -4.12 0.99
N LEU A 63 -2.43 -3.97 1.77
CA LEU A 63 -3.49 -3.02 1.44
C LEU A 63 -3.20 -1.71 2.18
N SER A 64 -3.27 -0.59 1.46
CA SER A 64 -2.98 0.72 2.03
C SER A 64 -4.14 1.67 1.77
N ALA A 65 -4.37 2.58 2.70
CA ALA A 65 -5.37 3.65 2.56
C ALA A 65 -4.79 4.90 1.91
N ILE A 66 -3.52 4.87 1.52
CA ILE A 66 -2.86 5.98 0.84
C ILE A 66 -2.94 5.75 -0.66
N GLN A 67 -3.14 6.83 -1.43
CA GLN A 67 -3.23 6.73 -2.89
C GLN A 67 -1.92 6.24 -3.48
N PRO A 68 -1.97 5.45 -4.57
CA PRO A 68 -0.73 4.96 -5.20
C PRO A 68 0.22 6.09 -5.61
N GLU A 69 -0.33 7.19 -6.11
CA GLU A 69 0.48 8.33 -6.53
C GLU A 69 1.25 8.92 -5.37
N THR A 70 0.63 8.97 -4.20
CA THR A 70 1.27 9.50 -3.01
C THR A 70 2.40 8.59 -2.55
N ILE A 71 2.18 7.27 -2.58
CA ILE A 71 3.22 6.32 -2.21
C ILE A 71 4.39 6.44 -3.18
N ALA A 72 4.11 6.56 -4.48
CA ALA A 72 5.14 6.72 -5.50
C ALA A 72 5.93 8.01 -5.26
N ALA A 73 5.24 9.09 -4.89
CA ALA A 73 5.91 10.36 -4.60
C ALA A 73 6.78 10.26 -3.36
N ARG A 74 6.35 9.50 -2.36
CA ARG A 74 7.17 9.27 -1.16
C ARG A 74 8.42 8.47 -1.49
N LEU A 75 8.30 7.53 -2.44
CA LEU A 75 9.45 6.80 -2.95
C LEU A 75 10.47 7.75 -3.56
N ALA A 76 9.99 8.76 -4.29
CA ALA A 76 10.84 9.75 -4.92
C ALA A 76 11.36 10.81 -3.95
N GLY A 77 10.88 10.80 -2.70
CA GLY A 77 11.34 11.74 -1.70
C GLY A 77 10.66 13.11 -1.75
N SER A 78 9.45 13.18 -2.33
CA SER A 78 8.71 14.44 -2.43
C SER A 78 8.26 14.93 -1.06
N PRO A 79 8.62 16.15 -0.63
CA PRO A 79 8.18 16.66 0.67
C PRO A 79 6.67 16.83 0.77
N ALA A 80 6.01 17.18 -0.33
CA ALA A 80 4.56 17.36 -0.30
C ALA A 80 3.84 16.07 -0.01
N ALA A 81 4.33 14.94 -0.55
CA ALA A 81 3.72 13.65 -0.32
C ALA A 81 3.92 13.18 1.11
N ALA A 82 4.98 13.62 1.77
CA ALA A 82 5.27 13.20 3.14
C ALA A 82 4.23 13.71 4.13
N GLU A 83 3.48 14.73 3.77
CA GLU A 83 2.50 15.34 4.67
C GLU A 83 1.10 14.77 4.50
N GLU A 84 0.87 13.93 3.49
CA GLU A 84 -0.46 13.37 3.28
C GLU A 84 -0.76 12.30 4.31
N GLU A 85 -1.98 12.35 4.84
CA GLU A 85 -2.49 11.32 5.75
C GLU A 85 -3.70 10.65 5.13
N PRO A 86 -4.00 9.39 5.53
CA PRO A 86 -5.23 8.75 5.07
C PRO A 86 -6.43 9.61 5.45
N ASP A 87 -7.39 9.68 4.54
CA ASP A 87 -8.59 10.48 4.73
C ASP A 87 -9.49 9.81 5.75
N VAL A 88 -9.57 10.37 6.94
CA VAL A 88 -10.37 9.79 8.02
C VAL A 88 -11.85 10.02 7.79
N GLU A 89 -12.21 10.92 6.91
CA GLU A 89 -13.62 11.20 6.62
C GLU A 89 -14.24 10.14 5.74
N GLU A 90 -13.44 9.27 5.19
CA GLU A 90 -13.92 8.17 4.37
C GLU A 90 -14.58 7.08 5.18
N SER A 91 -14.39 7.11 6.46
CA SER A 91 -14.92 6.07 7.34
C SER A 91 -16.41 6.10 7.49
#